data_11b4636ffd92d2dd07405d782f252642
#
_entry.id   11b4636ffd92d2dd07405d782f252642
#
_cell.length_a   1.000
_cell.length_b   1.000
_cell.length_c   1.000
_cell.angle_alpha   90.00
_cell.angle_beta   90.00
_cell.angle_gamma   90.00
#
_symmetry.space_group_name_H-M   'P 1'
#
loop_
_entity.id
_entity.type
_entity.pdbx_description
1 polymer ?
#
loop_
_entity_poly.entity_id
_entity_poly.type
_entity_poly.pdbx_seq_one_letter_code
_entity_poly.pdbx_strand_id
1 'polypeptide(L)'
;MNKHFRPLTLAVAALALLSTIGCGKLRARDQLNKGVTAYRNAKYEEAIDHFQQAVALDPTLINAKMYLATAFAQQYIPGADTPDNNKMAEQAIDQYQHVLEMNPARDQKVNSAKGIAYLYLNMKKFDEAKKYYRMAGDVDPNDPEPYYSVGVIDWTACYQPRMEERAKLGMKPDENLSPKNKDQKKACAELKVKNMPSIQEGIDSLNKAIQLRPDYDDAMAYLNLMYREKADVECDDLNARQEDLKTADHWVDQTLSTKKAKAEKQPGQQGITMDQPK
;
A
#
# COMPACT_ATOMS: atom_id res chain seq x y z
N MET A 1 45.78 -18.81 -51.65
CA MET A 1 44.90 -17.64 -51.70
C MET A 1 43.77 -17.80 -50.65
N ASN A 2 43.59 -16.77 -49.81
CA ASN A 2 42.45 -16.51 -48.96
C ASN A 2 42.21 -17.32 -47.66
N LYS A 3 43.19 -17.38 -46.76
CA LYS A 3 42.93 -17.80 -45.36
C LYS A 3 42.85 -16.62 -44.35
N HIS A 4 43.15 -15.38 -44.73
CA HIS A 4 43.24 -14.22 -43.82
C HIS A 4 42.02 -13.30 -43.82
N PHE A 5 40.99 -13.54 -44.66
CA PHE A 5 39.79 -12.69 -44.74
C PHE A 5 38.69 -13.04 -43.73
N ARG A 6 38.66 -14.26 -43.17
CA ARG A 6 37.62 -14.71 -42.24
C ARG A 6 37.66 -14.06 -40.85
N PRO A 7 38.83 -13.81 -40.22
CA PRO A 7 38.82 -13.19 -38.88
C PRO A 7 38.46 -11.69 -38.91
N LEU A 8 38.82 -10.99 -40.01
CA LEU A 8 38.53 -9.55 -40.14
C LEU A 8 37.03 -9.28 -40.34
N THR A 9 36.33 -10.09 -41.11
CA THR A 9 34.86 -9.97 -41.32
C THR A 9 34.06 -10.31 -40.04
N LEU A 10 34.51 -11.30 -39.28
CA LEU A 10 33.90 -11.62 -37.97
C LEU A 10 34.11 -10.51 -36.94
N ALA A 11 35.30 -9.87 -36.92
CA ALA A 11 35.60 -8.77 -36.02
C ALA A 11 34.77 -7.51 -36.36
N VAL A 12 34.59 -7.17 -37.63
CA VAL A 12 33.76 -6.05 -38.08
C VAL A 12 32.26 -6.30 -37.79
N ALA A 13 31.79 -7.53 -38.02
CA ALA A 13 30.39 -7.89 -37.66
C ALA A 13 30.14 -7.83 -36.15
N ALA A 14 31.10 -8.26 -35.32
CA ALA A 14 31.00 -8.15 -33.86
C ALA A 14 31.04 -6.69 -33.39
N LEU A 15 31.85 -5.82 -33.98
CA LEU A 15 31.87 -4.39 -33.68
C LEU A 15 30.56 -3.69 -34.08
N ALA A 16 29.95 -4.04 -35.21
CA ALA A 16 28.68 -3.50 -35.67
C ALA A 16 27.53 -3.92 -34.74
N LEU A 17 27.53 -5.16 -34.24
CA LEU A 17 26.53 -5.63 -33.25
C LEU A 17 26.65 -4.91 -31.89
N LEU A 18 27.88 -4.66 -31.44
CA LEU A 18 28.13 -3.94 -30.19
C LEU A 18 27.68 -2.46 -30.27
N SER A 19 27.82 -1.81 -31.40
CA SER A 19 27.40 -0.42 -31.62
C SER A 19 25.87 -0.25 -31.65
N THR A 20 25.10 -1.23 -32.14
CA THR A 20 23.64 -1.18 -32.15
C THR A 20 23.04 -1.34 -30.76
N ILE A 21 23.63 -2.16 -29.90
CA ILE A 21 23.18 -2.34 -28.51
C ILE A 21 23.42 -1.07 -27.67
N GLY A 22 24.55 -0.40 -27.87
CA GLY A 22 24.87 0.87 -27.19
C GLY A 22 23.92 2.01 -27.53
N CYS A 23 23.56 2.12 -28.83
CA CYS A 23 22.58 3.13 -29.29
C CYS A 23 21.17 2.89 -28.75
N GLY A 24 20.74 1.63 -28.60
CA GLY A 24 19.45 1.28 -28.02
C GLY A 24 19.33 1.74 -26.57
N LYS A 25 20.32 1.46 -25.73
CA LYS A 25 20.35 1.88 -24.32
C LYS A 25 20.35 3.40 -24.13
N LEU A 26 21.09 4.12 -25.00
CA LEU A 26 21.09 5.59 -24.93
C LEU A 26 19.72 6.17 -25.30
N ARG A 27 19.08 5.64 -26.34
CA ARG A 27 17.73 6.05 -26.75
C ARG A 27 16.69 5.68 -25.68
N ALA A 28 16.82 4.54 -25.01
CA ALA A 28 15.96 4.17 -23.90
C ALA A 28 16.02 5.19 -22.74
N ARG A 29 17.23 5.65 -22.39
CA ARG A 29 17.41 6.69 -21.37
C ARG A 29 16.86 8.04 -21.81
N ASP A 30 16.97 8.41 -23.07
CA ASP A 30 16.36 9.64 -23.61
C ASP A 30 14.83 9.57 -23.49
N GLN A 31 14.22 8.46 -23.89
CA GLN A 31 12.78 8.25 -23.72
C GLN A 31 12.36 8.28 -22.25
N LEU A 32 13.12 7.62 -21.35
CA LEU A 32 12.87 7.68 -19.91
C LEU A 32 12.85 9.12 -19.39
N ASN A 33 13.82 9.97 -19.78
CA ASN A 33 13.90 11.36 -19.35
C ASN A 33 12.74 12.20 -19.88
N LYS A 34 12.30 11.98 -21.12
CA LYS A 34 11.10 12.60 -21.69
C LYS A 34 9.85 12.20 -20.91
N GLY A 35 9.70 10.91 -20.63
CA GLY A 35 8.59 10.40 -19.82
C GLY A 35 8.56 11.00 -18.40
N VAL A 36 9.71 11.14 -17.74
CA VAL A 36 9.80 11.80 -16.42
C VAL A 36 9.39 13.26 -16.51
N THR A 37 9.77 13.96 -17.58
CA THR A 37 9.37 15.36 -17.79
C THR A 37 7.86 15.48 -18.02
N ALA A 38 7.28 14.62 -18.86
CA ALA A 38 5.84 14.57 -19.09
C ALA A 38 5.08 14.25 -17.80
N TYR A 39 5.54 13.25 -17.02
CA TYR A 39 4.94 12.87 -15.73
C TYR A 39 4.92 14.03 -14.73
N ARG A 40 6.03 14.76 -14.57
CA ARG A 40 6.12 15.95 -13.70
C ARG A 40 5.15 17.06 -14.10
N ASN A 41 4.81 17.14 -15.39
CA ASN A 41 3.84 18.09 -15.94
C ASN A 41 2.41 17.55 -15.91
N ALA A 42 2.14 16.45 -15.21
CA ALA A 42 0.85 15.76 -15.11
C ALA A 42 0.29 15.28 -16.48
N LYS A 43 1.14 15.14 -17.49
CA LYS A 43 0.81 14.58 -18.80
C LYS A 43 1.02 13.07 -18.80
N TYR A 44 0.16 12.36 -18.09
CA TYR A 44 0.38 10.94 -17.76
C TYR A 44 0.32 10.03 -18.99
N GLU A 45 -0.55 10.29 -19.96
CA GLU A 45 -0.62 9.53 -21.22
C GLU A 45 0.68 9.66 -22.03
N GLU A 46 1.18 10.90 -22.20
CA GLU A 46 2.45 11.18 -22.88
C GLU A 46 3.62 10.51 -22.13
N ALA A 47 3.58 10.51 -20.79
CA ALA A 47 4.57 9.84 -19.97
C ALA A 47 4.56 8.33 -20.18
N ILE A 48 3.38 7.69 -20.19
CA ILE A 48 3.22 6.26 -20.46
C ILE A 48 3.82 5.88 -21.81
N ASP A 49 3.52 6.64 -22.88
CA ASP A 49 4.06 6.38 -24.22
C ASP A 49 5.59 6.42 -24.23
N HIS A 50 6.19 7.41 -23.60
CA HIS A 50 7.64 7.52 -23.49
C HIS A 50 8.25 6.38 -22.65
N PHE A 51 7.63 6.01 -21.53
CA PHE A 51 8.12 4.90 -20.70
C PHE A 51 7.99 3.56 -21.41
N GLN A 52 6.91 3.33 -22.17
CA GLN A 52 6.75 2.12 -23.00
C GLN A 52 7.84 2.03 -24.06
N GLN A 53 8.16 3.14 -24.74
CA GLN A 53 9.25 3.19 -25.70
C GLN A 53 10.60 2.92 -25.02
N ALA A 54 10.82 3.45 -23.81
CA ALA A 54 12.05 3.19 -23.06
C ALA A 54 12.20 1.70 -22.72
N VAL A 55 11.13 1.04 -22.24
CA VAL A 55 11.09 -0.40 -21.94
C VAL A 55 11.28 -1.24 -23.18
N ALA A 56 10.70 -0.86 -24.32
CA ALA A 56 10.87 -1.56 -25.60
C ALA A 56 12.32 -1.49 -26.12
N LEU A 57 12.98 -0.34 -25.94
CA LEU A 57 14.37 -0.13 -26.37
C LEU A 57 15.39 -0.79 -25.44
N ASP A 58 15.12 -0.86 -24.15
CA ASP A 58 15.94 -1.56 -23.15
C ASP A 58 15.06 -2.22 -22.08
N PRO A 59 14.64 -3.49 -22.28
CA PRO A 59 13.83 -4.22 -21.30
C PRO A 59 14.52 -4.45 -19.96
N THR A 60 15.84 -4.23 -19.87
CA THR A 60 16.62 -4.37 -18.63
C THR A 60 16.66 -3.08 -17.80
N LEU A 61 16.10 -1.98 -18.30
CA LEU A 61 16.09 -0.68 -17.62
C LEU A 61 15.01 -0.64 -16.54
N ILE A 62 15.35 -1.13 -15.32
CA ILE A 62 14.43 -1.23 -14.19
C ILE A 62 13.67 0.08 -13.93
N ASN A 63 14.38 1.23 -13.97
CA ASN A 63 13.74 2.53 -13.71
C ASN A 63 12.63 2.85 -14.72
N ALA A 64 12.77 2.45 -16.00
CA ALA A 64 11.72 2.67 -16.98
C ALA A 64 10.45 1.88 -16.65
N LYS A 65 10.58 0.61 -16.21
CA LYS A 65 9.46 -0.21 -15.75
C LYS A 65 8.83 0.35 -14.49
N MET A 66 9.61 0.83 -13.52
CA MET A 66 9.09 1.46 -12.30
C MET A 66 8.28 2.72 -12.60
N TYR A 67 8.80 3.61 -13.45
CA TYR A 67 8.08 4.82 -13.84
C TYR A 67 6.83 4.50 -14.67
N LEU A 68 6.88 3.48 -15.54
CA LEU A 68 5.72 3.01 -16.30
C LEU A 68 4.62 2.50 -15.36
N ALA A 69 5.00 1.65 -14.39
CA ALA A 69 4.08 1.16 -13.35
C ALA A 69 3.46 2.31 -12.55
N THR A 70 4.29 3.28 -12.13
CA THR A 70 3.83 4.45 -11.38
C THR A 70 2.87 5.31 -12.22
N ALA A 71 3.13 5.48 -13.52
CA ALA A 71 2.27 6.26 -14.41
C ALA A 71 0.91 5.58 -14.63
N PHE A 72 0.86 4.26 -14.79
CA PHE A 72 -0.39 3.50 -14.83
C PHE A 72 -1.14 3.58 -13.49
N ALA A 73 -0.43 3.43 -12.36
CA ALA A 73 -1.03 3.53 -11.03
C ALA A 73 -1.63 4.92 -10.77
N GLN A 74 -1.04 5.98 -11.32
CA GLN A 74 -1.55 7.35 -11.21
C GLN A 74 -2.84 7.56 -12.02
N GLN A 75 -3.06 6.79 -13.08
CA GLN A 75 -4.30 6.84 -13.88
C GLN A 75 -5.42 5.99 -13.27
N TYR A 76 -5.09 5.08 -12.36
CA TYR A 76 -6.09 4.28 -11.66
C TYR A 76 -6.89 5.14 -10.67
N ILE A 77 -8.21 5.10 -10.79
CA ILE A 77 -9.15 5.82 -9.91
C ILE A 77 -9.74 4.83 -8.90
N PRO A 78 -9.39 4.92 -7.61
CA PRO A 78 -9.95 4.04 -6.58
C PRO A 78 -11.48 4.10 -6.55
N GLY A 79 -12.12 2.91 -6.53
CA GLY A 79 -13.58 2.79 -6.46
C GLY A 79 -14.33 2.91 -7.79
N ALA A 80 -13.67 3.28 -8.87
CA ALA A 80 -14.26 3.25 -10.21
C ALA A 80 -14.14 1.83 -10.80
N ASP A 81 -15.23 1.09 -10.84
CA ASP A 81 -15.26 -0.28 -11.39
C ASP A 81 -15.62 -0.26 -12.88
N THR A 82 -14.67 0.18 -13.70
CA THR A 82 -14.77 0.14 -15.15
C THR A 82 -13.64 -0.71 -15.75
N PRO A 83 -13.84 -1.39 -16.89
CA PRO A 83 -12.81 -2.21 -17.53
C PRO A 83 -11.51 -1.43 -17.78
N ASP A 84 -11.60 -0.19 -18.27
CA ASP A 84 -10.42 0.63 -18.55
C ASP A 84 -9.66 1.01 -17.28
N ASN A 85 -10.37 1.35 -16.19
CA ASN A 85 -9.76 1.66 -14.92
C ASN A 85 -9.07 0.43 -14.29
N ASN A 86 -9.74 -0.72 -14.32
CA ASN A 86 -9.17 -1.98 -13.83
C ASN A 86 -7.92 -2.37 -14.62
N LYS A 87 -7.94 -2.15 -15.94
CA LYS A 87 -6.78 -2.37 -16.81
C LYS A 87 -5.57 -1.50 -16.41
N MET A 88 -5.76 -0.26 -15.97
CA MET A 88 -4.67 0.59 -15.48
C MET A 88 -4.01 -0.02 -14.24
N ALA A 89 -4.81 -0.50 -13.27
CA ALA A 89 -4.28 -1.18 -12.09
C ALA A 89 -3.53 -2.47 -12.46
N GLU A 90 -4.08 -3.29 -13.35
CA GLU A 90 -3.46 -4.55 -13.79
C GLU A 90 -2.13 -4.31 -14.50
N GLN A 91 -2.06 -3.32 -15.40
CA GLN A 91 -0.84 -2.94 -16.08
C GLN A 91 0.23 -2.41 -15.11
N ALA A 92 -0.18 -1.63 -14.10
CA ALA A 92 0.75 -1.17 -13.08
C ALA A 92 1.31 -2.34 -12.25
N ILE A 93 0.45 -3.25 -11.81
CA ILE A 93 0.83 -4.45 -11.04
C ILE A 93 1.80 -5.31 -11.86
N ASP A 94 1.49 -5.57 -13.13
CA ASP A 94 2.34 -6.34 -14.05
C ASP A 94 3.76 -5.74 -14.15
N GLN A 95 3.87 -4.44 -14.39
CA GLN A 95 5.17 -3.79 -14.48
C GLN A 95 5.95 -3.81 -13.16
N TYR A 96 5.29 -3.61 -12.01
CA TYR A 96 5.95 -3.75 -10.71
C TYR A 96 6.39 -5.19 -10.43
N GLN A 97 5.60 -6.21 -10.81
CA GLN A 97 5.99 -7.62 -10.71
C GLN A 97 7.23 -7.93 -11.55
N HIS A 98 7.27 -7.46 -12.79
CA HIS A 98 8.46 -7.56 -13.62
C HIS A 98 9.70 -6.91 -12.97
N VAL A 99 9.53 -5.77 -12.28
CA VAL A 99 10.64 -5.19 -11.51
C VAL A 99 11.10 -6.13 -10.41
N LEU A 100 10.18 -6.72 -9.64
CA LEU A 100 10.53 -7.66 -8.56
C LEU A 100 11.30 -8.88 -9.06
N GLU A 101 10.99 -9.38 -10.27
CA GLU A 101 11.66 -10.53 -10.92
C GLU A 101 13.09 -10.21 -11.38
N MET A 102 13.41 -8.94 -11.61
CA MET A 102 14.73 -8.50 -12.11
C MET A 102 15.81 -8.39 -11.02
N ASN A 103 15.58 -8.88 -9.82
CA ASN A 103 16.48 -8.72 -8.67
C ASN A 103 16.89 -7.24 -8.43
N PRO A 104 15.91 -6.36 -8.19
CA PRO A 104 16.13 -4.93 -8.08
C PRO A 104 16.92 -4.55 -6.82
N ALA A 105 17.42 -3.32 -6.76
CA ALA A 105 17.95 -2.76 -5.53
C ALA A 105 16.88 -2.72 -4.43
N ARG A 106 17.31 -2.68 -3.16
CA ARG A 106 16.40 -2.71 -1.97
C ARG A 106 15.25 -1.72 -2.09
N ASP A 107 15.56 -0.46 -2.37
CA ASP A 107 14.54 0.60 -2.46
C ASP A 107 13.54 0.36 -3.60
N GLN A 108 14.04 -0.14 -4.74
CA GLN A 108 13.19 -0.49 -5.88
C GLN A 108 12.26 -1.66 -5.53
N LYS A 109 12.76 -2.66 -4.77
CA LYS A 109 11.98 -3.80 -4.31
C LYS A 109 10.88 -3.36 -3.33
N VAL A 110 11.21 -2.53 -2.34
CA VAL A 110 10.25 -1.98 -1.37
C VAL A 110 9.17 -1.16 -2.09
N ASN A 111 9.58 -0.22 -2.96
CA ASN A 111 8.64 0.65 -3.65
C ASN A 111 7.71 -0.13 -4.60
N SER A 112 8.23 -1.14 -5.30
CA SER A 112 7.41 -2.00 -6.18
C SER A 112 6.41 -2.82 -5.36
N ALA A 113 6.83 -3.42 -4.25
CA ALA A 113 5.95 -4.17 -3.37
C ALA A 113 4.86 -3.27 -2.77
N LYS A 114 5.21 -2.07 -2.27
CA LYS A 114 4.23 -1.09 -1.76
C LYS A 114 3.27 -0.62 -2.85
N GLY A 115 3.75 -0.39 -4.07
CA GLY A 115 2.92 -0.02 -5.21
C GLY A 115 1.87 -1.08 -5.56
N ILE A 116 2.27 -2.35 -5.61
CA ILE A 116 1.35 -3.48 -5.82
C ILE A 116 0.35 -3.58 -4.67
N ALA A 117 0.83 -3.50 -3.42
CA ALA A 117 -0.01 -3.59 -2.23
C ALA A 117 -1.09 -2.50 -2.22
N TYR A 118 -0.73 -1.26 -2.53
CA TYR A 118 -1.65 -0.13 -2.64
C TYR A 118 -2.76 -0.37 -3.68
N LEU A 119 -2.41 -0.89 -4.87
CA LEU A 119 -3.38 -1.19 -5.91
C LEU A 119 -4.34 -2.29 -5.47
N TYR A 120 -3.83 -3.40 -4.92
CA TYR A 120 -4.67 -4.47 -4.40
C TYR A 120 -5.57 -4.02 -3.25
N LEU A 121 -5.08 -3.14 -2.35
CA LEU A 121 -5.90 -2.56 -1.28
C LEU A 121 -7.09 -1.79 -1.86
N ASN A 122 -6.85 -0.92 -2.85
CA ASN A 122 -7.91 -0.14 -3.49
C ASN A 122 -8.88 -0.99 -4.33
N MET A 123 -8.41 -2.14 -4.82
CA MET A 123 -9.25 -3.17 -5.45
C MET A 123 -9.99 -4.07 -4.44
N LYS A 124 -9.85 -3.82 -3.13
CA LYS A 124 -10.39 -4.61 -2.02
C LYS A 124 -9.90 -6.07 -2.01
N LYS A 125 -8.77 -6.35 -2.64
CA LYS A 125 -8.06 -7.64 -2.60
C LYS A 125 -7.12 -7.66 -1.40
N PHE A 126 -7.70 -7.82 -0.21
CA PHE A 126 -6.99 -7.60 1.07
C PHE A 126 -5.85 -8.58 1.32
N ASP A 127 -6.03 -9.86 0.97
CA ASP A 127 -4.99 -10.87 1.18
C ASP A 127 -3.76 -10.61 0.31
N GLU A 128 -3.97 -10.26 -0.96
CA GLU A 128 -2.91 -9.87 -1.87
C GLU A 128 -2.22 -8.57 -1.40
N ALA A 129 -2.98 -7.59 -0.95
CA ALA A 129 -2.42 -6.34 -0.41
C ALA A 129 -1.51 -6.63 0.80
N LYS A 130 -1.97 -7.42 1.77
CA LYS A 130 -1.18 -7.82 2.94
C LYS A 130 0.09 -8.59 2.55
N LYS A 131 -0.01 -9.52 1.59
CA LYS A 131 1.16 -10.26 1.07
C LYS A 131 2.28 -9.31 0.62
N TYR A 132 1.95 -8.29 -0.15
CA TYR A 132 2.94 -7.37 -0.68
C TYR A 132 3.40 -6.33 0.34
N TYR A 133 2.55 -5.88 1.28
CA TYR A 133 3.01 -5.06 2.41
C TYR A 133 3.96 -5.83 3.33
N ARG A 134 3.67 -7.11 3.66
CA ARG A 134 4.61 -7.95 4.40
C ARG A 134 5.94 -8.11 3.67
N MET A 135 5.91 -8.35 2.35
CA MET A 135 7.14 -8.39 1.54
C MET A 135 7.93 -7.08 1.67
N ALA A 136 7.29 -5.92 1.64
CA ALA A 136 7.97 -4.63 1.82
C ALA A 136 8.59 -4.50 3.22
N GLY A 137 7.88 -4.90 4.28
CA GLY A 137 8.37 -4.92 5.65
C GLY A 137 9.52 -5.92 5.87
N ASP A 138 9.51 -7.07 5.22
CA ASP A 138 10.61 -8.05 5.26
C ASP A 138 11.88 -7.50 4.61
N VAL A 139 11.75 -6.72 3.54
CA VAL A 139 12.87 -6.08 2.83
C VAL A 139 13.38 -4.88 3.62
N ASP A 140 12.49 -4.07 4.18
CA ASP A 140 12.83 -2.94 5.06
C ASP A 140 12.11 -3.01 6.41
N PRO A 141 12.68 -3.74 7.39
CA PRO A 141 12.07 -3.89 8.71
C PRO A 141 11.99 -2.60 9.54
N ASN A 142 12.62 -1.53 9.09
CA ASN A 142 12.61 -0.23 9.77
C ASN A 142 11.60 0.76 9.18
N ASP A 143 10.94 0.42 8.08
CA ASP A 143 9.84 1.22 7.53
C ASP A 143 8.54 0.93 8.31
N PRO A 144 7.95 1.90 9.02
CA PRO A 144 6.70 1.70 9.77
C PRO A 144 5.46 1.58 8.87
N GLU A 145 5.51 2.04 7.63
CA GLU A 145 4.36 2.14 6.75
C GLU A 145 3.76 0.78 6.35
N PRO A 146 4.53 -0.25 5.99
CA PRO A 146 3.98 -1.57 5.70
C PRO A 146 3.21 -2.17 6.88
N TYR A 147 3.73 -2.03 8.10
CA TYR A 147 3.08 -2.51 9.31
C TYR A 147 1.79 -1.75 9.61
N TYR A 148 1.80 -0.43 9.50
CA TYR A 148 0.60 0.39 9.59
C TYR A 148 -0.46 -0.06 8.59
N SER A 149 -0.08 -0.25 7.33
CA SER A 149 -0.99 -0.65 6.25
C SER A 149 -1.62 -2.03 6.49
N VAL A 150 -0.87 -3.01 7.01
CA VAL A 150 -1.41 -4.30 7.42
C VAL A 150 -2.47 -4.13 8.50
N GLY A 151 -2.20 -3.32 9.53
CA GLY A 151 -3.16 -3.07 10.61
C GLY A 151 -4.45 -2.38 10.12
N VAL A 152 -4.35 -1.45 9.19
CA VAL A 152 -5.53 -0.79 8.57
C VAL A 152 -6.37 -1.79 7.76
N ILE A 153 -5.70 -2.69 7.01
CA ILE A 153 -6.39 -3.74 6.24
C ILE A 153 -7.11 -4.70 7.18
N ASP A 154 -6.46 -5.12 8.26
CA ASP A 154 -7.03 -6.05 9.23
C ASP A 154 -8.24 -5.43 9.94
N TRP A 155 -8.18 -4.15 10.31
CA TRP A 155 -9.34 -3.45 10.84
C TRP A 155 -10.49 -3.42 9.82
N THR A 156 -10.22 -3.08 8.57
CA THR A 156 -11.23 -3.05 7.51
C THR A 156 -11.88 -4.41 7.31
N ALA A 157 -11.09 -5.49 7.35
CA ALA A 157 -11.55 -6.86 7.20
C ALA A 157 -12.42 -7.35 8.39
N CYS A 158 -12.20 -6.79 9.60
CA CYS A 158 -13.02 -7.11 10.78
C CYS A 158 -14.28 -6.25 10.86
N TYR A 159 -14.19 -4.97 10.53
CA TYR A 159 -15.26 -3.99 10.65
C TYR A 159 -16.49 -4.37 9.79
N GLN A 160 -16.27 -4.69 8.52
CA GLN A 160 -17.36 -4.96 7.58
C GLN A 160 -18.22 -6.17 8.00
N PRO A 161 -17.65 -7.37 8.28
CA PRO A 161 -18.42 -8.52 8.74
C PRO A 161 -19.18 -8.25 10.05
N ARG A 162 -18.60 -7.49 10.96
CA ARG A 162 -19.24 -7.10 12.22
C ARG A 162 -20.48 -6.25 11.97
N MET A 163 -20.39 -5.27 11.06
CA MET A 163 -21.52 -4.41 10.71
C MET A 163 -22.63 -5.18 9.99
N GLU A 164 -22.28 -6.07 9.09
CA GLU A 164 -23.23 -6.93 8.40
C GLU A 164 -24.00 -7.84 9.38
N GLU A 165 -23.29 -8.40 10.36
CA GLU A 165 -23.92 -9.28 11.34
C GLU A 165 -24.86 -8.51 12.28
N ARG A 166 -24.49 -7.30 12.72
CA ARG A 166 -25.39 -6.42 13.46
C ARG A 166 -26.65 -6.06 12.67
N ALA A 167 -26.49 -5.75 11.39
CA ALA A 167 -27.62 -5.44 10.52
C ALA A 167 -28.59 -6.63 10.37
N LYS A 168 -28.07 -7.85 10.22
CA LYS A 168 -28.89 -9.09 10.19
C LYS A 168 -29.69 -9.30 11.48
N LEU A 169 -29.12 -8.93 12.60
CA LEU A 169 -29.76 -9.02 13.92
C LEU A 169 -30.68 -7.83 14.24
N GLY A 170 -30.84 -6.87 13.33
CA GLY A 170 -31.65 -5.65 13.56
C GLY A 170 -31.05 -4.70 14.61
N MET A 171 -29.74 -4.80 14.87
CA MET A 171 -29.03 -4.02 15.88
C MET A 171 -28.48 -2.72 15.30
N LYS A 172 -28.28 -1.72 16.17
CA LYS A 172 -27.58 -0.48 15.81
C LYS A 172 -26.07 -0.74 15.68
N PRO A 173 -25.37 0.11 14.91
CA PRO A 173 -23.92 -0.03 14.70
C PRO A 173 -23.07 -0.04 15.99
N ASP A 174 -23.48 0.68 17.00
CA ASP A 174 -22.81 0.86 18.30
C ASP A 174 -23.35 -0.06 19.40
N GLU A 175 -24.38 -0.86 19.09
CA GLU A 175 -24.99 -1.76 20.06
C GLU A 175 -24.14 -3.01 20.28
N ASN A 176 -23.96 -3.39 21.54
CA ASN A 176 -23.11 -4.54 21.89
C ASN A 176 -23.88 -5.86 21.77
N LEU A 177 -23.22 -6.89 21.27
CA LEU A 177 -23.75 -8.25 21.29
C LEU A 177 -23.93 -8.73 22.73
N SER A 178 -25.13 -9.18 23.07
CA SER A 178 -25.46 -9.61 24.43
C SER A 178 -25.30 -11.13 24.58
N PRO A 179 -24.57 -11.62 25.60
CA PRO A 179 -24.46 -13.05 25.87
C PRO A 179 -25.77 -13.68 26.35
N LYS A 180 -26.75 -12.87 26.74
CA LYS A 180 -28.07 -13.33 27.20
C LYS A 180 -29.03 -13.62 26.05
N ASN A 181 -28.80 -13.07 24.86
CA ASN A 181 -29.57 -13.34 23.64
C ASN A 181 -28.89 -14.47 22.87
N LYS A 182 -29.63 -15.55 22.57
CA LYS A 182 -29.09 -16.76 21.93
C LYS A 182 -28.49 -16.49 20.55
N ASP A 183 -29.16 -15.67 19.73
CA ASP A 183 -28.72 -15.38 18.38
C ASP A 183 -27.50 -14.44 18.38
N GLN A 184 -27.50 -13.43 19.25
CA GLN A 184 -26.36 -12.53 19.44
C GLN A 184 -25.15 -13.26 20.02
N LYS A 185 -25.34 -14.20 20.94
CA LYS A 185 -24.27 -15.05 21.47
C LYS A 185 -23.64 -15.92 20.37
N LYS A 186 -24.49 -16.51 19.51
CA LYS A 186 -24.01 -17.31 18.36
C LYS A 186 -23.21 -16.42 17.39
N ALA A 187 -23.75 -15.27 17.02
CA ALA A 187 -23.08 -14.33 16.13
C ALA A 187 -21.73 -13.87 16.68
N CYS A 188 -21.67 -13.60 17.99
CA CYS A 188 -20.40 -13.25 18.64
C CYS A 188 -19.36 -14.36 18.53
N ALA A 189 -19.73 -15.61 18.79
CA ALA A 189 -18.83 -16.75 18.68
C ALA A 189 -18.31 -16.92 17.24
N GLU A 190 -19.18 -16.76 16.25
CA GLU A 190 -18.81 -16.84 14.83
C GLU A 190 -17.86 -15.68 14.42
N LEU A 191 -18.16 -14.46 14.86
CA LEU A 191 -17.29 -13.29 14.64
C LEU A 191 -15.93 -13.45 15.33
N LYS A 192 -15.91 -14.00 16.56
CA LYS A 192 -14.65 -14.27 17.27
C LYS A 192 -13.76 -15.21 16.48
N VAL A 193 -14.30 -16.34 16.04
CA VAL A 193 -13.54 -17.32 15.22
C VAL A 193 -13.03 -16.70 13.93
N LYS A 194 -13.86 -15.91 13.27
CA LYS A 194 -13.53 -15.29 11.98
C LYS A 194 -12.52 -14.15 12.11
N ASN A 195 -12.71 -13.26 13.07
CA ASN A 195 -11.99 -11.98 13.11
C ASN A 195 -10.76 -12.00 14.03
N MET A 196 -10.71 -12.88 15.06
CA MET A 196 -9.62 -12.85 16.04
C MET A 196 -8.22 -12.97 15.42
N PRO A 197 -7.97 -13.79 14.38
CA PRO A 197 -6.66 -13.82 13.73
C PRO A 197 -6.25 -12.46 13.14
N SER A 198 -7.16 -11.77 12.44
CA SER A 198 -6.90 -10.45 11.88
C SER A 198 -6.81 -9.38 12.98
N ILE A 199 -7.61 -9.49 14.03
CA ILE A 199 -7.53 -8.57 15.19
C ILE A 199 -6.13 -8.66 15.82
N GLN A 200 -5.64 -9.87 16.08
CA GLN A 200 -4.31 -10.03 16.68
C GLN A 200 -3.20 -9.55 15.76
N GLU A 201 -3.23 -9.93 14.48
CA GLU A 201 -2.25 -9.46 13.49
C GLU A 201 -2.26 -7.92 13.38
N GLY A 202 -3.44 -7.32 13.33
CA GLY A 202 -3.59 -5.86 13.23
C GLY A 202 -3.02 -5.13 14.45
N ILE A 203 -3.30 -5.64 15.67
CA ILE A 203 -2.74 -5.10 16.92
C ILE A 203 -1.20 -5.20 16.90
N ASP A 204 -0.64 -6.35 16.56
CA ASP A 204 0.81 -6.57 16.54
C ASP A 204 1.49 -5.68 15.48
N SER A 205 0.89 -5.56 14.32
CA SER A 205 1.38 -4.72 13.23
C SER A 205 1.36 -3.23 13.60
N LEU A 206 0.28 -2.72 14.16
CA LEU A 206 0.17 -1.32 14.59
C LEU A 206 1.14 -1.01 15.74
N ASN A 207 1.30 -1.90 16.70
CA ASN A 207 2.31 -1.76 17.75
C ASN A 207 3.72 -1.68 17.16
N LYS A 208 4.03 -2.51 16.16
CA LYS A 208 5.32 -2.45 15.46
C LYS A 208 5.52 -1.13 14.73
N ALA A 209 4.48 -0.61 14.06
CA ALA A 209 4.53 0.69 13.41
C ALA A 209 4.81 1.83 14.40
N ILE A 210 4.15 1.82 15.58
CA ILE A 210 4.36 2.80 16.65
C ILE A 210 5.76 2.65 17.28
N GLN A 211 6.24 1.41 17.47
CA GLN A 211 7.61 1.18 17.96
C GLN A 211 8.66 1.80 17.03
N LEU A 212 8.46 1.70 15.72
CA LEU A 212 9.37 2.26 14.70
C LEU A 212 9.22 3.78 14.56
N ARG A 213 8.00 4.31 14.76
CA ARG A 213 7.69 5.74 14.73
C ARG A 213 6.83 6.11 15.94
N PRO A 214 7.44 6.51 17.07
CA PRO A 214 6.71 6.78 18.31
C PRO A 214 5.67 7.90 18.25
N ASP A 215 5.72 8.75 17.26
CA ASP A 215 4.73 9.81 17.00
C ASP A 215 3.74 9.48 15.87
N TYR A 216 3.55 8.20 15.55
CA TYR A 216 2.63 7.77 14.50
C TYR A 216 1.19 7.77 14.98
N ASP A 217 0.59 8.96 15.05
CA ASP A 217 -0.76 9.19 15.55
C ASP A 217 -1.85 8.44 14.77
N ASP A 218 -1.69 8.25 13.45
CA ASP A 218 -2.65 7.44 12.66
C ASP A 218 -2.59 5.97 13.06
N ALA A 219 -1.40 5.40 13.33
CA ALA A 219 -1.29 4.03 13.82
C ALA A 219 -1.90 3.87 15.23
N MET A 220 -1.74 4.86 16.10
CA MET A 220 -2.39 4.90 17.43
C MET A 220 -3.91 4.94 17.29
N ALA A 221 -4.45 5.74 16.35
CA ALA A 221 -5.88 5.82 16.09
C ALA A 221 -6.45 4.47 15.62
N TYR A 222 -5.76 3.75 14.72
CA TYR A 222 -6.21 2.43 14.30
C TYR A 222 -6.03 1.37 15.39
N LEU A 223 -5.02 1.49 16.24
CA LEU A 223 -4.83 0.58 17.38
C LEU A 223 -5.98 0.69 18.39
N ASN A 224 -6.47 1.89 18.67
CA ASN A 224 -7.72 2.08 19.41
C ASN A 224 -8.88 1.32 18.75
N LEU A 225 -9.06 1.46 17.44
CA LEU A 225 -10.13 0.79 16.72
C LEU A 225 -10.00 -0.74 16.77
N MET A 226 -8.78 -1.28 16.68
CA MET A 226 -8.53 -2.72 16.79
C MET A 226 -8.87 -3.26 18.19
N TYR A 227 -8.57 -2.54 19.26
CA TYR A 227 -8.97 -2.95 20.60
C TYR A 227 -10.50 -2.88 20.80
N ARG A 228 -11.19 -1.98 20.11
CA ARG A 228 -12.67 -1.99 20.10
C ARG A 228 -13.22 -3.19 19.33
N GLU A 229 -12.63 -3.58 18.19
CA GLU A 229 -12.99 -4.81 17.49
C GLU A 229 -12.76 -6.04 18.37
N LYS A 230 -11.66 -6.08 19.15
CA LYS A 230 -11.36 -7.15 20.08
C LYS A 230 -12.41 -7.22 21.20
N ALA A 231 -12.72 -6.09 21.84
CA ALA A 231 -13.74 -6.00 22.87
C ALA A 231 -15.13 -6.45 22.38
N ASP A 232 -15.45 -6.23 21.12
CA ASP A 232 -16.73 -6.60 20.51
C ASP A 232 -16.91 -8.11 20.35
N VAL A 233 -15.83 -8.88 20.26
CA VAL A 233 -15.87 -10.35 20.16
C VAL A 233 -15.63 -11.04 21.51
N GLU A 234 -15.40 -10.29 22.59
CA GLU A 234 -15.29 -10.84 23.98
C GLU A 234 -16.67 -10.81 24.69
N CYS A 235 -17.70 -11.42 24.07
CA CYS A 235 -19.07 -11.36 24.57
C CYS A 235 -19.30 -12.17 25.86
N ASP A 236 -18.57 -13.27 26.07
CA ASP A 236 -18.71 -14.14 27.24
C ASP A 236 -17.75 -13.73 28.39
N ASP A 237 -16.75 -12.87 28.13
CA ASP A 237 -15.81 -12.37 29.11
C ASP A 237 -15.91 -10.84 29.25
N LEU A 238 -16.76 -10.42 30.15
CA LEU A 238 -16.99 -8.99 30.41
C LEU A 238 -15.74 -8.28 30.98
N ASN A 239 -14.86 -9.01 31.68
CA ASN A 239 -13.63 -8.44 32.24
C ASN A 239 -12.63 -8.19 31.12
N ALA A 240 -12.36 -9.18 30.25
CA ALA A 240 -11.49 -9.02 29.09
C ALA A 240 -11.99 -7.89 28.19
N ARG A 241 -13.29 -7.84 27.92
CA ARG A 241 -13.92 -6.75 27.18
C ARG A 241 -13.65 -5.38 27.78
N GLN A 242 -13.81 -5.23 29.11
CA GLN A 242 -13.61 -3.96 29.81
C GLN A 242 -12.13 -3.53 29.76
N GLU A 243 -11.20 -4.47 29.87
CA GLU A 243 -9.77 -4.20 29.74
C GLU A 243 -9.42 -3.74 28.32
N ASP A 244 -9.96 -4.38 27.29
CA ASP A 244 -9.75 -4.00 25.90
C ASP A 244 -10.31 -2.59 25.60
N LEU A 245 -11.51 -2.26 26.12
CA LEU A 245 -12.07 -0.91 25.99
C LEU A 245 -11.24 0.14 26.72
N LYS A 246 -10.73 -0.15 27.91
CA LYS A 246 -9.81 0.74 28.64
C LYS A 246 -8.51 0.96 27.85
N THR A 247 -8.00 -0.08 27.23
CA THR A 247 -6.81 0.02 26.37
C THR A 247 -7.10 0.85 25.11
N ALA A 248 -8.29 0.68 24.52
CA ALA A 248 -8.73 1.50 23.39
C ALA A 248 -8.78 2.99 23.76
N ASP A 249 -9.37 3.34 24.92
CA ASP A 249 -9.47 4.71 25.41
C ASP A 249 -8.07 5.30 25.68
N HIS A 250 -7.15 4.54 26.25
CA HIS A 250 -5.74 4.95 26.38
C HIS A 250 -5.13 5.36 25.03
N TRP A 251 -5.37 4.60 23.95
CA TRP A 251 -4.85 4.94 22.63
C TRP A 251 -5.53 6.16 22.00
N VAL A 252 -6.78 6.47 22.35
CA VAL A 252 -7.41 7.76 22.01
C VAL A 252 -6.64 8.91 22.64
N ASP A 253 -6.35 8.84 23.94
CA ASP A 253 -5.62 9.88 24.66
C ASP A 253 -4.20 10.07 24.10
N GLN A 254 -3.50 8.98 23.79
CA GLN A 254 -2.18 9.03 23.13
C GLN A 254 -2.26 9.69 21.75
N THR A 255 -3.26 9.36 20.95
CA THR A 255 -3.47 9.97 19.62
C THR A 255 -3.67 11.49 19.75
N LEU A 256 -4.55 11.93 20.66
CA LEU A 256 -4.86 13.34 20.85
C LEU A 256 -3.64 14.12 21.36
N SER A 257 -2.92 13.57 22.35
CA SER A 257 -1.71 14.21 22.89
C SER A 257 -0.60 14.32 21.83
N THR A 258 -0.42 13.29 21.01
CA THR A 258 0.56 13.28 19.92
C THR A 258 0.20 14.32 18.84
N LYS A 259 -1.07 14.38 18.42
CA LYS A 259 -1.54 15.40 17.46
C LYS A 259 -1.33 16.81 17.99
N LYS A 260 -1.64 17.05 19.26
CA LYS A 260 -1.42 18.35 19.91
C LYS A 260 0.08 18.72 19.92
N ALA A 261 0.95 17.81 20.32
CA ALA A 261 2.39 18.04 20.34
C ALA A 261 2.97 18.31 18.94
N LYS A 262 2.44 17.65 17.89
CA LYS A 262 2.82 17.94 16.49
C LYS A 262 2.38 19.33 16.05
N ALA A 263 1.13 19.73 16.37
CA ALA A 263 0.61 21.05 16.05
C ALA A 263 1.41 22.20 16.73
N GLU A 264 1.82 22.00 18.00
CA GLU A 264 2.64 22.96 18.72
C GLU A 264 4.05 23.14 18.13
N LYS A 265 4.61 22.09 17.51
CA LYS A 265 5.91 22.14 16.82
C LYS A 265 5.86 22.81 15.44
N GLN A 266 4.66 22.99 14.86
CA GLN A 266 4.44 23.62 13.54
C GLN A 266 3.56 24.88 13.64
N PRO A 267 3.99 25.96 14.30
CA PRO A 267 3.13 27.13 14.58
C PRO A 267 2.77 27.98 13.35
N GLY A 268 3.12 27.58 12.12
CA GLY A 268 2.96 28.35 10.90
C GLY A 268 1.84 27.94 9.94
N GLN A 269 1.07 26.88 10.22
CA GLN A 269 -0.04 26.41 9.36
C GLN A 269 -1.42 26.56 10.03
N GLN A 270 -1.61 27.51 10.90
CA GLN A 270 -2.94 27.87 11.37
C GLN A 270 -3.68 28.61 10.27
N GLY A 271 -4.89 28.10 9.99
CA GLY A 271 -5.74 28.45 8.89
C GLY A 271 -5.94 29.94 8.62
N ILE A 272 -6.17 30.26 7.38
CA ILE A 272 -6.69 31.52 6.88
C ILE A 272 -7.86 31.94 7.77
N THR A 273 -7.64 32.87 8.67
CA THR A 273 -8.72 33.63 9.32
C THR A 273 -9.34 34.48 8.21
N MET A 274 -10.54 34.14 7.78
CA MET A 274 -11.34 35.07 6.98
C MET A 274 -11.63 36.27 7.85
N ASP A 275 -10.92 37.39 7.60
CA ASP A 275 -11.31 38.69 8.07
C ASP A 275 -12.69 39.00 7.49
N GLN A 276 -13.69 39.14 8.38
CA GLN A 276 -14.99 39.65 7.99
C GLN A 276 -14.82 41.15 7.66
N PRO A 277 -15.30 41.63 6.51
CA PRO A 277 -15.32 43.05 6.21
C PRO A 277 -16.30 43.76 7.18
N LYS A 278 -15.82 44.90 7.72
CA LYS A 278 -16.64 45.83 8.52
C LYS A 278 -17.67 46.53 7.65
#